data_0a87e19a5c639bedf73e04cc1c558d6e
#
_entry.id   0a87e19a5c639bedf73e04cc1c558d6e
#
_cell.length_a   1.000
_cell.length_b   1.000
_cell.length_c   1.000
_cell.angle_alpha   90.00
_cell.angle_beta   90.00
_cell.angle_gamma   90.00
#
_symmetry.space_group_name_H-M   'P 1'
#
loop_
_entity.id
_entity.type
_entity.pdbx_description
1 polymer ?
#
loop_
_entity_poly.entity_id
_entity_poly.type
_entity_poly.pdbx_seq_one_letter_code
_entity_poly.pdbx_strand_id
1 'polypeptide(L)'
;MKEKIIEKFNLGKTLTYDELSYFFNGYLSNDISDEEMTIVLKDICKNGLSEQEIFDLVDIFIKSGDTLHFDFPTIDKHSTGGVGDKTTLVVLSILASCGVKI
;
A
#
# COMPACT_ATOMS: atom_id res chain seq x y z
N MET A 1 17.72 1.71 -14.12
CA MET A 1 17.40 2.18 -12.77
C MET A 1 16.64 1.16 -11.92
N LYS A 2 15.67 0.47 -12.48
CA LYS A 2 14.93 -0.56 -11.72
C LYS A 2 15.83 -1.69 -11.24
N GLU A 3 16.83 -2.09 -12.03
CA GLU A 3 17.76 -3.15 -11.65
C GLU A 3 18.54 -2.81 -10.39
N LYS A 4 18.96 -1.57 -10.25
CA LYS A 4 19.66 -1.08 -9.05
C LYS A 4 18.76 -1.10 -7.82
N ILE A 5 17.49 -0.76 -8.00
CA ILE A 5 16.50 -0.75 -6.92
C ILE A 5 16.23 -2.18 -6.46
N ILE A 6 16.04 -3.11 -7.39
CA ILE A 6 15.85 -4.53 -7.08
C ILE A 6 17.06 -5.08 -6.33
N GLU A 7 18.26 -4.73 -6.77
CA GLU A 7 19.49 -5.14 -6.08
C GLU A 7 19.57 -4.62 -4.65
N LYS A 8 19.18 -3.36 -4.42
CA LYS A 8 19.13 -2.79 -3.07
C LYS A 8 18.18 -3.54 -2.15
N PHE A 9 17.00 -3.90 -2.65
CA PHE A 9 16.07 -4.73 -1.87
C PHE A 9 16.67 -6.09 -1.53
N ASN A 10 17.32 -6.72 -2.50
CA ASN A 10 17.94 -8.03 -2.29
C ASN A 10 19.06 -7.99 -1.25
N LEU A 11 19.82 -6.90 -1.21
CA LEU A 11 20.92 -6.70 -0.25
C LEU A 11 20.45 -6.14 1.09
N GLY A 12 19.17 -5.80 1.23
CA GLY A 12 18.64 -5.20 2.45
C GLY A 12 19.09 -3.77 2.68
N LYS A 13 19.48 -3.05 1.63
CA LYS A 13 19.90 -1.66 1.73
C LYS A 13 18.72 -0.72 1.81
N THR A 14 18.89 0.44 2.46
CA THR A 14 17.87 1.47 2.56
C THR A 14 17.69 2.18 1.22
N LEU A 15 16.43 2.40 0.83
CA LEU A 15 16.07 3.13 -0.39
C LEU A 15 15.54 4.52 -0.03
N THR A 16 15.76 5.46 -0.94
CA THR A 16 15.22 6.82 -0.81
C THR A 16 13.76 6.87 -1.24
N TYR A 17 13.08 7.97 -0.89
CA TYR A 17 11.70 8.21 -1.33
C TYR A 17 11.58 8.13 -2.86
N ASP A 18 12.50 8.78 -3.59
CA ASP A 18 12.46 8.79 -5.04
C ASP A 18 12.61 7.39 -5.65
N GLU A 19 13.48 6.58 -5.07
CA GLU A 19 13.68 5.21 -5.51
C GLU A 19 12.43 4.35 -5.28
N LEU A 20 11.83 4.47 -4.11
CA LEU A 20 10.59 3.76 -3.78
C LEU A 20 9.44 4.21 -4.67
N SER A 21 9.30 5.52 -4.87
CA SER A 21 8.27 6.09 -5.73
C SER A 21 8.42 5.62 -7.18
N TYR A 22 9.63 5.65 -7.69
CA TYR A 22 9.92 5.17 -9.05
C TYR A 22 9.49 3.71 -9.23
N PHE A 23 9.87 2.85 -8.29
CA PHE A 23 9.62 1.41 -8.41
C PHE A 23 8.13 1.09 -8.32
N PHE A 24 7.44 1.58 -7.29
CA PHE A 24 6.04 1.23 -7.08
C PHE A 24 5.11 1.90 -8.09
N ASN A 25 5.36 3.15 -8.47
CA ASN A 25 4.61 3.78 -9.55
C ASN A 25 4.91 3.14 -10.90
N GLY A 26 6.14 2.67 -11.11
CA GLY A 26 6.50 1.92 -12.30
C GLY A 26 5.70 0.63 -12.46
N TYR A 27 5.37 -0.03 -11.34
CA TYR A 27 4.49 -1.19 -11.39
C TYR A 27 3.08 -0.83 -11.88
N LEU A 28 2.53 0.28 -11.41
CA LEU A 28 1.21 0.76 -11.84
C LEU A 28 1.18 1.14 -13.32
N SER A 29 2.28 1.64 -13.86
CA SER A 29 2.39 2.01 -15.27
C SER A 29 2.89 0.87 -16.16
N ASN A 30 3.02 -0.34 -15.62
CA ASN A 30 3.49 -1.55 -16.30
C ASN A 30 4.97 -1.54 -16.71
N ASP A 31 5.78 -0.64 -16.15
CA ASP A 31 7.23 -0.63 -16.34
C ASP A 31 7.94 -1.70 -15.50
N ILE A 32 7.29 -2.15 -14.45
CA ILE A 32 7.76 -3.21 -13.55
C ILE A 32 6.82 -4.40 -13.72
N SER A 33 7.37 -5.58 -14.00
CA SER A 33 6.57 -6.79 -14.20
C SER A 33 6.11 -7.40 -12.87
N ASP A 34 5.12 -8.29 -12.94
CA ASP A 34 4.67 -9.04 -11.76
C ASP A 34 5.78 -9.88 -11.15
N GLU A 35 6.64 -10.48 -11.97
CA GLU A 35 7.77 -11.26 -11.48
C GLU A 35 8.77 -10.39 -10.74
N GLU A 36 9.08 -9.21 -11.27
CA GLU A 36 9.99 -8.25 -10.63
C GLU A 36 9.42 -7.78 -9.30
N MET A 37 8.13 -7.45 -9.25
CA MET A 37 7.47 -7.05 -8.02
C MET A 37 7.45 -8.19 -7.00
N THR A 38 7.21 -9.43 -7.44
CA THR A 38 7.22 -10.60 -6.56
C THR A 38 8.57 -10.79 -5.89
N ILE A 39 9.66 -10.63 -6.65
CA ILE A 39 11.02 -10.72 -6.10
C ILE A 39 11.23 -9.68 -5.02
N VAL A 40 10.84 -8.44 -5.27
CA VAL A 40 10.97 -7.34 -4.31
C VAL A 40 10.14 -7.58 -3.06
N LEU A 41 8.90 -8.04 -3.20
CA LEU A 41 8.04 -8.32 -2.06
C LEU A 41 8.61 -9.44 -1.18
N LYS A 42 9.19 -10.47 -1.79
CA LYS A 42 9.87 -11.54 -1.04
C LYS A 42 11.09 -11.01 -0.29
N ASP A 43 11.87 -10.13 -0.93
CA ASP A 43 13.03 -9.52 -0.28
C ASP A 43 12.62 -8.62 0.88
N ILE A 44 11.51 -7.88 0.75
CA ILE A 44 10.96 -7.08 1.85
C ILE A 44 10.55 -7.97 3.01
N CYS A 45 9.89 -9.09 2.75
CA CYS A 45 9.52 -10.04 3.79
C CYS A 45 10.73 -10.62 4.50
N LYS A 46 11.83 -10.84 3.78
CA LYS A 46 13.07 -11.41 4.32
C LYS A 46 13.88 -10.38 5.11
N ASN A 47 14.05 -9.19 4.57
CA ASN A 47 14.97 -8.17 5.10
C ASN A 47 14.26 -7.11 5.95
N GLY A 48 12.95 -6.95 5.78
CA GLY A 48 12.18 -5.89 6.42
C GLY A 48 12.41 -4.53 5.76
N LEU A 49 11.80 -3.52 6.33
CA LEU A 49 11.92 -2.12 5.90
C LEU A 49 12.27 -1.27 7.11
N SER A 50 13.03 -0.19 6.89
CA SER A 50 13.25 0.80 7.93
C SER A 50 11.97 1.60 8.19
N GLU A 51 11.90 2.26 9.35
CA GLU A 51 10.75 3.08 9.71
C GLU A 51 10.50 4.18 8.68
N GLN A 52 11.56 4.82 8.21
CA GLN A 52 11.45 5.87 7.20
C GLN A 52 10.93 5.32 5.88
N GLU A 53 11.38 4.14 5.47
CA GLU A 53 10.88 3.49 4.25
C GLU A 53 9.39 3.16 4.36
N ILE A 54 8.93 2.74 5.53
CA ILE A 54 7.51 2.47 5.77
C ILE A 54 6.68 3.74 5.62
N PHE A 55 7.12 4.85 6.23
CA PHE A 55 6.43 6.14 6.08
C PHE A 55 6.40 6.62 4.64
N ASP A 56 7.52 6.47 3.93
CA ASP A 56 7.61 6.87 2.53
C ASP A 56 6.66 6.05 1.66
N LEU A 57 6.58 4.74 1.88
CA LEU A 57 5.67 3.87 1.13
C LEU A 57 4.20 4.18 1.39
N VAL A 58 3.83 4.47 2.63
CA VAL A 58 2.46 4.89 2.95
C VAL A 58 2.10 6.15 2.18
N ASP A 59 2.98 7.14 2.15
CA ASP A 59 2.76 8.37 1.40
C ASP A 59 2.62 8.11 -0.11
N ILE A 60 3.50 7.28 -0.66
CA ILE A 60 3.48 6.92 -2.08
C ILE A 60 2.16 6.23 -2.44
N PHE A 61 1.71 5.27 -1.63
CA PHE A 61 0.47 4.54 -1.90
C PHE A 61 -0.76 5.43 -1.78
N ILE A 62 -0.79 6.34 -0.83
CA ILE A 62 -1.89 7.32 -0.71
C ILE A 62 -1.97 8.19 -1.96
N LYS A 63 -0.84 8.70 -2.43
CA LYS A 63 -0.79 9.58 -3.61
C LYS A 63 -1.05 8.84 -4.92
N SER A 64 -0.79 7.54 -4.99
CA SER A 64 -0.99 6.75 -6.21
C SER A 64 -2.45 6.36 -6.46
N GLY A 65 -3.31 6.47 -5.45
CA GLY A 65 -4.71 6.12 -5.53
C GLY A 65 -5.62 7.34 -5.55
N ASP A 66 -6.92 7.10 -5.66
CA ASP A 66 -7.93 8.16 -5.60
C ASP A 66 -8.27 8.46 -4.15
N THR A 67 -8.46 9.74 -3.84
CA THR A 67 -8.91 10.18 -2.52
C THR A 67 -10.30 10.78 -2.63
N LEU A 68 -11.21 10.28 -1.79
CA LEU A 68 -12.57 10.78 -1.73
C LEU A 68 -12.69 11.81 -0.60
N HIS A 69 -13.38 12.92 -0.89
CA HIS A 69 -13.65 13.96 0.09
C HIS A 69 -15.16 14.15 0.21
N PHE A 70 -15.64 14.26 1.45
CA PHE A 70 -17.06 14.45 1.73
C PHE A 70 -17.26 15.71 2.56
N ASP A 71 -18.38 16.41 2.32
CA ASP A 71 -18.71 17.64 3.05
C ASP A 71 -19.32 17.37 4.43
N PHE A 72 -19.46 16.11 4.83
CA PHE A 72 -20.05 15.71 6.11
C PHE A 72 -19.16 14.66 6.79
N PRO A 73 -19.26 14.54 8.12
CA PRO A 73 -18.48 13.51 8.84
C PRO A 73 -18.86 12.11 8.37
N THR A 74 -17.85 11.28 8.15
CA THR A 74 -18.02 9.88 7.78
C THR A 74 -17.23 8.99 8.72
N ILE A 75 -17.67 7.73 8.82
CA ILE A 75 -16.95 6.69 9.55
C ILE A 75 -16.41 5.72 8.53
N ASP A 76 -15.15 5.35 8.68
CA ASP A 76 -14.52 4.33 7.87
C ASP A 76 -14.16 3.13 8.74
N LYS A 77 -14.15 1.96 8.12
CA LYS A 77 -13.74 0.73 8.77
C LYS A 77 -12.80 -0.02 7.84
N HIS A 78 -11.71 -0.51 8.38
CA HIS A 78 -10.79 -1.37 7.65
C HIS A 78 -10.72 -2.73 8.31
N SER A 79 -10.37 -3.73 7.51
CA SER A 79 -10.09 -5.09 7.97
C SER A 79 -8.60 -5.21 8.27
N THR A 80 -8.25 -6.10 9.18
CA THR A 80 -6.85 -6.48 9.42
C THR A 80 -6.39 -7.57 8.45
N GLY A 81 -7.28 -7.98 7.54
CA GLY A 81 -7.03 -9.04 6.57
C GLY A 81 -7.47 -10.40 7.07
N GLY A 82 -7.26 -11.41 6.24
CA GLY A 82 -7.58 -12.80 6.61
C GLY A 82 -9.07 -13.06 6.73
N VAL A 83 -9.47 -13.67 7.83
CA VAL A 83 -10.84 -14.17 8.02
C VAL A 83 -11.87 -13.07 8.31
N GLY A 84 -11.43 -11.88 8.67
CA GLY A 84 -12.30 -10.78 9.09
C GLY A 84 -12.98 -9.99 7.98
N ASP A 85 -12.63 -10.21 6.71
CA ASP A 85 -13.09 -9.37 5.61
C ASP A 85 -14.60 -9.41 5.39
N LYS A 86 -15.24 -10.54 5.63
CA LYS A 86 -16.69 -10.69 5.46
C LYS A 86 -17.50 -9.83 6.42
N THR A 87 -16.99 -9.61 7.64
CA THR A 87 -17.69 -8.82 8.65
C THR A 87 -17.75 -7.34 8.29
N THR A 88 -16.81 -6.84 7.48
CA THR A 88 -16.80 -5.45 7.04
C THR A 88 -18.06 -5.11 6.25
N LEU A 89 -18.49 -5.97 5.32
CA LEU A 89 -19.69 -5.74 4.54
C LEU A 89 -20.94 -5.68 5.41
N VAL A 90 -21.05 -6.58 6.39
CA VAL A 90 -22.18 -6.63 7.31
C VAL A 90 -22.22 -5.39 8.21
N VAL A 91 -21.07 -5.05 8.82
CA VAL A 91 -20.96 -3.92 9.74
C VAL A 91 -21.27 -2.59 9.05
N LEU A 92 -20.72 -2.36 7.86
CA LEU A 92 -20.98 -1.12 7.12
C LEU A 92 -22.43 -0.98 6.73
N SER A 93 -23.09 -2.08 6.34
CA SER A 93 -24.52 -2.08 6.00
C SER A 93 -25.38 -1.76 7.22
N ILE A 94 -25.08 -2.32 8.38
CA ILE A 94 -25.80 -2.04 9.63
C ILE A 94 -25.65 -0.58 10.02
N LEU A 95 -24.43 -0.04 9.99
CA LEU A 95 -24.17 1.34 10.35
C LEU A 95 -24.89 2.30 9.41
N ALA A 96 -24.90 2.02 8.11
CA ALA A 96 -25.62 2.84 7.15
C ALA A 96 -27.13 2.83 7.41
N SER A 97 -27.71 1.68 7.81
CA SER A 97 -29.13 1.56 8.17
C SER A 97 -29.48 2.37 9.40
N CYS A 98 -28.52 2.60 10.31
CA CYS A 98 -28.72 3.43 11.50
C CYS A 98 -28.55 4.93 11.23
N GLY A 99 -28.35 5.33 9.98
CA GLY A 99 -28.18 6.74 9.60
C GLY A 99 -26.75 7.26 9.70
N VAL A 100 -25.79 6.37 9.94
CA VAL A 100 -24.36 6.74 9.97
C VAL A 100 -23.85 6.87 8.55
N LYS A 101 -23.15 7.96 8.26
CA LYS A 101 -22.51 8.15 6.94
C LYS A 101 -21.15 7.48 6.94
N ILE A 102 -20.93 6.65 5.95
CA ILE A 102 -19.74 5.80 5.86
C ILE A 102 -19.05 5.99 4.52
#